data_fa2f6ffda87a636f632f2c0b656468e5
#
_entry.id   fa2f6ffda87a636f632f2c0b656468e5
#
_cell.length_a   1.000
_cell.length_b   1.000
_cell.length_c   1.000
_cell.angle_alpha   90.00
_cell.angle_beta   90.00
_cell.angle_gamma   90.00
#
_symmetry.space_group_name_H-M   'P 1'
#
loop_
_entity.id
_entity.type
_entity.pdbx_description
1 polymer ?
#
loop_
_entity_poly.entity_id
_entity_poly.type
_entity_poly.pdbx_seq_one_letter_code
_entity_poly.pdbx_strand_id
1 'polypeptide(L)'
;MEIKQAHIVFFVKDQQASTEFYSAAFDCEPSLNVPGMTQFQLPGGTTLGLMPNAGIKRLLGDEIPDFQAGEGTPRGELYLLVDNPDKYINNAVSAGAKLVSALQKRDWGDEAGYCMDTDGHLLAFAK
;
A
#
# COMPACT_ATOMS: atom_id res chain seq x y z
N MET A 1 -20.89 -15.95 0.14
CA MET A 1 -19.67 -15.86 0.96
C MET A 1 -19.99 -15.07 2.24
N GLU A 2 -19.65 -15.62 3.37
CA GLU A 2 -19.97 -15.00 4.67
C GLU A 2 -18.81 -14.18 5.25
N ILE A 3 -17.84 -13.79 4.43
CA ILE A 3 -16.80 -12.86 4.82
C ILE A 3 -17.42 -11.47 4.90
N LYS A 4 -17.37 -10.86 6.09
CA LYS A 4 -18.03 -9.58 6.33
C LYS A 4 -17.20 -8.39 5.87
N GLN A 5 -15.88 -8.50 5.97
CA GLN A 5 -14.97 -7.43 5.61
C GLN A 5 -13.59 -7.99 5.32
N ALA A 6 -12.89 -7.41 4.37
CA ALA A 6 -11.51 -7.77 4.04
C ALA A 6 -10.56 -6.64 4.44
N HIS A 7 -9.49 -6.98 5.12
CA HIS A 7 -8.38 -6.09 5.40
C HIS A 7 -7.16 -6.57 4.65
N ILE A 8 -6.48 -5.66 3.98
CA ILE A 8 -5.15 -5.90 3.41
C ILE A 8 -4.17 -5.22 4.35
N VAL A 9 -3.20 -5.96 4.87
CA VAL A 9 -2.23 -5.40 5.81
C VAL A 9 -0.85 -5.47 5.17
N PHE A 10 -0.22 -4.31 5.02
CA PHE A 10 1.16 -4.20 4.59
C PHE A 10 2.07 -4.16 5.80
N PHE A 11 3.12 -4.95 5.78
CA PHE A 11 4.14 -4.92 6.81
C PHE A 11 5.20 -3.89 6.42
N VAL A 12 5.49 -2.97 7.33
CA VAL A 12 6.31 -1.80 7.05
C VAL A 12 7.43 -1.68 8.08
N LYS A 13 8.56 -1.14 7.67
CA LYS A 13 9.68 -0.95 8.59
C LYS A 13 9.46 0.20 9.56
N ASP A 14 8.71 1.23 9.15
CA ASP A 14 8.47 2.45 9.92
C ASP A 14 7.01 2.87 9.75
N GLN A 15 6.19 2.64 10.77
CA GLN A 15 4.76 2.92 10.72
C GLN A 15 4.47 4.39 10.48
N GLN A 16 5.19 5.29 11.15
CA GLN A 16 4.93 6.72 11.00
C GLN A 16 5.25 7.20 9.59
N ALA A 17 6.41 6.83 9.07
CA ALA A 17 6.81 7.21 7.72
C ALA A 17 5.84 6.65 6.67
N SER A 18 5.41 5.39 6.84
CA SER A 18 4.43 4.78 5.95
C SER A 18 3.07 5.45 6.03
N THR A 19 2.62 5.82 7.22
CA THR A 19 1.35 6.54 7.41
C THR A 19 1.39 7.88 6.68
N GLU A 20 2.47 8.62 6.82
CA GLU A 20 2.64 9.91 6.13
C GLU A 20 2.66 9.73 4.61
N PHE A 21 3.35 8.68 4.14
CA PHE A 21 3.40 8.36 2.72
C PHE A 21 1.99 8.09 2.17
N TYR A 22 1.22 7.18 2.80
CA TYR A 22 -0.09 6.79 2.30
C TYR A 22 -1.13 7.90 2.44
N SER A 23 -1.03 8.73 3.49
CA SER A 23 -1.88 9.91 3.61
C SER A 23 -1.68 10.87 2.44
N ALA A 24 -0.42 11.08 2.06
CA ALA A 24 -0.09 11.96 0.93
C ALA A 24 -0.45 11.31 -0.42
N ALA A 25 -0.13 10.03 -0.60
CA ALA A 25 -0.37 9.33 -1.86
C ALA A 25 -1.87 9.23 -2.17
N PHE A 26 -2.69 8.93 -1.17
CA PHE A 26 -4.13 8.75 -1.32
C PHE A 26 -4.93 10.02 -1.10
N ASP A 27 -4.26 11.10 -0.66
CA ASP A 27 -4.92 12.38 -0.34
C ASP A 27 -6.07 12.18 0.66
N CYS A 28 -5.77 11.47 1.76
CA CYS A 28 -6.74 11.20 2.82
C CYS A 28 -6.05 10.99 4.16
N GLU A 29 -6.86 11.02 5.23
CA GLU A 29 -6.39 10.76 6.57
C GLU A 29 -6.68 9.30 6.98
N PRO A 30 -5.88 8.70 7.86
CA PRO A 30 -6.17 7.37 8.35
C PRO A 30 -7.45 7.37 9.21
N SER A 31 -8.19 6.27 9.15
CA SER A 31 -9.35 6.04 10.01
C SER A 31 -8.95 5.55 11.41
N LEU A 32 -7.76 4.97 11.53
CA LEU A 32 -7.16 4.53 12.78
C LEU A 32 -5.66 4.79 12.70
N ASN A 33 -5.10 5.36 13.76
CA ASN A 33 -3.65 5.56 13.84
C ASN A 33 -3.23 5.45 15.30
N VAL A 34 -2.88 4.24 15.69
CA VAL A 34 -2.44 3.90 17.06
C VAL A 34 -1.10 3.17 16.98
N PRO A 35 -0.33 3.12 18.06
CA PRO A 35 0.91 2.34 18.05
C PRO A 35 0.64 0.90 17.62
N GLY A 36 1.33 0.45 16.57
CA GLY A 36 1.21 -0.90 16.04
C GLY A 36 0.23 -1.08 14.89
N MET A 37 -0.64 -0.12 14.60
CA MET A 37 -1.57 -0.24 13.48
C MET A 37 -2.06 1.12 12.99
N THR A 38 -1.94 1.33 11.69
CA THR A 38 -2.60 2.41 10.98
C THR A 38 -3.57 1.80 9.98
N GLN A 39 -4.75 2.38 9.83
CA GLN A 39 -5.73 1.90 8.86
C GLN A 39 -6.28 3.04 8.01
N PHE A 40 -6.46 2.73 6.72
CA PHE A 40 -7.13 3.61 5.76
C PHE A 40 -8.35 2.86 5.23
N GLN A 41 -9.48 3.54 5.17
CA GLN A 41 -10.68 2.98 4.54
C GLN A 41 -10.60 3.19 3.03
N LEU A 42 -10.65 2.10 2.28
CA LEU A 42 -10.70 2.15 0.84
C LEU A 42 -12.15 2.00 0.36
N PRO A 43 -12.48 2.50 -0.84
CA PRO A 43 -13.80 2.29 -1.40
C PRO A 43 -14.14 0.81 -1.48
N GLY A 44 -15.43 0.48 -1.33
CA GLY A 44 -15.91 -0.89 -1.41
C GLY A 44 -15.79 -1.69 -0.11
N GLY A 45 -15.47 -1.03 1.00
CA GLY A 45 -15.41 -1.68 2.31
C GLY A 45 -14.11 -2.39 2.64
N THR A 46 -13.09 -2.22 1.80
CA THR A 46 -11.75 -2.77 2.08
C THR A 46 -10.96 -1.80 2.95
N THR A 47 -10.22 -2.34 3.90
CA THR A 47 -9.34 -1.56 4.77
C THR A 47 -7.89 -1.90 4.44
N LEU A 48 -7.07 -0.87 4.24
CA LEU A 48 -5.61 -1.03 4.16
C LEU A 48 -5.03 -0.78 5.55
N GLY A 49 -4.36 -1.80 6.10
CA GLY A 49 -3.63 -1.68 7.36
C GLY A 49 -2.13 -1.54 7.10
N LEU A 50 -1.47 -0.78 7.96
CA LEU A 50 -0.01 -0.67 8.00
C LEU A 50 0.44 -1.15 9.38
N MET A 51 1.24 -2.21 9.41
CA MET A 51 1.70 -2.84 10.65
C MET A 51 3.21 -2.90 10.67
N PRO A 52 3.87 -2.44 11.74
CA PRO A 52 5.32 -2.54 11.82
C PRO A 52 5.81 -3.99 11.70
N ASN A 53 6.89 -4.19 10.95
CA ASN A 53 7.55 -5.50 10.83
C ASN A 53 7.84 -6.10 12.21
N ALA A 54 8.33 -5.29 13.13
CA ALA A 54 8.63 -5.74 14.49
C ALA A 54 7.38 -6.22 15.23
N GLY A 55 6.22 -5.63 14.96
CA GLY A 55 4.96 -6.02 15.58
C GLY A 55 4.50 -7.39 15.15
N ILE A 56 4.50 -7.65 13.84
CA ILE A 56 4.08 -8.96 13.34
C ILE A 56 5.11 -10.04 13.68
N LYS A 57 6.40 -9.71 13.69
CA LYS A 57 7.43 -10.65 14.09
C LYS A 57 7.28 -11.05 15.56
N ARG A 58 6.99 -10.08 16.43
CA ARG A 58 6.71 -10.35 17.85
C ARG A 58 5.49 -11.24 18.02
N LEU A 59 4.46 -11.01 17.21
CA LEU A 59 3.22 -11.78 17.27
C LEU A 59 3.39 -13.23 16.83
N LEU A 60 4.11 -13.46 15.72
CA LEU A 60 4.21 -14.77 15.08
C LEU A 60 5.54 -15.49 15.34
N GLY A 61 6.56 -14.76 15.82
CA GLY A 61 7.83 -15.36 16.18
C GLY A 61 8.55 -16.02 15.01
N ASP A 62 9.12 -17.18 15.29
CA ASP A 62 9.93 -17.91 14.31
C ASP A 62 9.09 -18.68 13.27
N GLU A 63 7.76 -18.65 13.39
CA GLU A 63 6.88 -19.25 12.38
C GLU A 63 6.93 -18.50 11.05
N ILE A 64 7.47 -17.29 11.02
CA ILE A 64 7.70 -16.52 9.81
C ILE A 64 9.17 -16.12 9.67
N PRO A 65 9.69 -16.00 8.44
CA PRO A 65 11.05 -15.51 8.23
C PRO A 65 11.24 -14.08 8.76
N ASP A 66 12.49 -13.70 9.03
CA ASP A 66 12.83 -12.33 9.39
C ASP A 66 12.62 -11.38 8.21
N PHE A 67 12.13 -10.18 8.52
CA PHE A 67 11.97 -9.15 7.52
C PHE A 67 13.31 -8.53 7.16
N GLN A 68 13.50 -8.34 5.85
CA GLN A 68 14.62 -7.59 5.32
C GLN A 68 14.06 -6.37 4.62
N ALA A 69 14.24 -5.21 5.23
CA ALA A 69 13.65 -3.98 4.75
C ALA A 69 14.08 -3.66 3.32
N GLY A 70 13.10 -3.43 2.45
CA GLY A 70 13.35 -3.03 1.06
C GLY A 70 13.88 -4.12 0.15
N GLU A 71 14.00 -5.36 0.63
CA GLU A 71 14.47 -6.49 -0.16
C GLU A 71 13.33 -7.48 -0.43
N GLY A 72 13.47 -8.19 -1.53
CA GLY A 72 12.52 -9.22 -1.92
C GLY A 72 11.74 -8.87 -3.17
N THR A 73 11.08 -9.89 -3.71
CA THR A 73 10.26 -9.78 -4.91
C THR A 73 8.83 -9.46 -4.51
N PRO A 74 8.22 -8.39 -5.04
CA PRO A 74 6.80 -8.13 -4.81
C PRO A 74 5.95 -9.31 -5.29
N ARG A 75 4.99 -9.74 -4.44
CA ARG A 75 4.14 -10.88 -4.74
C ARG A 75 2.70 -10.52 -4.99
N GLY A 76 2.41 -9.25 -4.97
CA GLY A 76 1.08 -8.73 -5.21
C GLY A 76 1.12 -7.24 -5.35
N GLU A 77 -0.03 -6.67 -5.58
CA GLU A 77 -0.15 -5.23 -5.73
C GLU A 77 -1.49 -4.76 -5.18
N LEU A 78 -1.55 -3.49 -4.84
CA LEU A 78 -2.80 -2.81 -4.57
C LEU A 78 -3.21 -2.10 -5.85
N TYR A 79 -4.27 -2.59 -6.51
CA TYR A 79 -4.76 -2.07 -7.79
C TYR A 79 -5.98 -1.19 -7.50
N LEU A 80 -5.83 0.10 -7.70
CA LEU A 80 -6.85 1.08 -7.36
C LEU A 80 -7.41 1.71 -8.63
N LEU A 81 -8.70 1.52 -8.84
CA LEU A 81 -9.43 2.22 -9.90
C LEU A 81 -9.84 3.59 -9.39
N VAL A 82 -9.40 4.62 -10.06
CA VAL A 82 -9.58 6.02 -9.67
C VAL A 82 -9.99 6.86 -10.87
N ASP A 83 -10.56 8.03 -10.62
CA ASP A 83 -10.98 8.91 -11.72
C ASP A 83 -9.79 9.57 -12.41
N ASN A 84 -8.74 9.90 -11.66
CA ASN A 84 -7.57 10.59 -12.19
C ASN A 84 -6.28 9.90 -11.73
N PRO A 85 -5.84 8.86 -12.44
CA PRO A 85 -4.62 8.14 -12.07
C PRO A 85 -3.37 9.02 -11.97
N ASP A 86 -3.22 10.01 -12.84
CA ASP A 86 -2.06 10.91 -12.82
C ASP A 86 -1.91 11.64 -11.49
N LYS A 87 -3.03 12.08 -10.91
CA LYS A 87 -3.02 12.74 -9.60
C LYS A 87 -2.38 11.84 -8.54
N TYR A 88 -2.82 10.59 -8.48
CA TYR A 88 -2.36 9.66 -7.45
C TYR A 88 -0.93 9.19 -7.69
N ILE A 89 -0.55 8.97 -8.93
CA ILE A 89 0.83 8.67 -9.30
C ILE A 89 1.75 9.81 -8.88
N ASN A 90 1.39 11.04 -9.21
CA ASN A 90 2.18 12.23 -8.85
C ASN A 90 2.27 12.41 -7.34
N ASN A 91 1.17 12.19 -6.61
CA ASN A 91 1.17 12.24 -5.15
C ASN A 91 2.12 11.20 -4.56
N ALA A 92 2.05 9.96 -5.05
CA ALA A 92 2.88 8.88 -4.57
C ALA A 92 4.37 9.15 -4.83
N VAL A 93 4.72 9.56 -6.04
CA VAL A 93 6.11 9.88 -6.40
C VAL A 93 6.63 11.05 -5.56
N SER A 94 5.82 12.10 -5.39
CA SER A 94 6.19 13.24 -4.54
C SER A 94 6.37 12.84 -3.08
N ALA A 95 5.66 11.82 -2.62
CA ALA A 95 5.76 11.31 -1.25
C ALA A 95 6.89 10.29 -1.06
N GLY A 96 7.62 9.94 -2.12
CA GLY A 96 8.80 9.07 -2.04
C GLY A 96 8.70 7.74 -2.77
N ALA A 97 7.61 7.46 -3.47
CA ALA A 97 7.50 6.24 -4.26
C ALA A 97 8.41 6.29 -5.48
N LYS A 98 8.85 5.10 -5.90
CA LYS A 98 9.53 4.94 -7.16
C LYS A 98 8.50 4.73 -8.26
N LEU A 99 8.57 5.49 -9.34
CA LEU A 99 7.78 5.21 -10.54
C LEU A 99 8.36 3.97 -11.21
N VAL A 100 7.53 2.93 -11.34
CA VAL A 100 7.94 1.66 -11.96
C VAL A 100 7.53 1.63 -13.42
N SER A 101 6.31 2.05 -13.74
CA SER A 101 5.81 2.09 -15.10
C SER A 101 4.81 3.24 -15.24
N ALA A 102 5.05 4.12 -16.19
CA ALA A 102 4.20 5.28 -16.42
C ALA A 102 2.78 4.86 -16.83
N LEU A 103 1.83 5.76 -16.60
CA LEU A 103 0.44 5.56 -17.01
C LEU A 103 0.38 5.32 -18.52
N GLN A 104 -0.19 4.19 -18.90
CA GLN A 104 -0.38 3.83 -20.31
C GLN A 104 -1.47 2.77 -20.43
N LYS A 105 -1.99 2.62 -21.63
CA LYS A 105 -2.97 1.59 -21.92
C LYS A 105 -2.39 0.21 -21.73
N ARG A 106 -3.13 -0.68 -21.09
CA ARG A 106 -2.70 -2.06 -20.81
C ARG A 106 -3.54 -3.04 -21.61
N ASP A 107 -3.04 -4.28 -21.72
CA ASP A 107 -3.66 -5.32 -22.55
C ASP A 107 -5.06 -5.72 -22.05
N TRP A 108 -5.35 -5.50 -20.78
CA TRP A 108 -6.66 -5.83 -20.19
C TRP A 108 -7.69 -4.70 -20.30
N GLY A 109 -7.36 -3.59 -20.97
CA GLY A 109 -8.30 -2.53 -21.29
C GLY A 109 -8.19 -1.26 -20.45
N ASP A 110 -7.57 -1.34 -19.28
CA ASP A 110 -7.38 -0.18 -18.42
C ASP A 110 -6.17 0.64 -18.85
N GLU A 111 -6.17 1.92 -18.45
CA GLU A 111 -4.95 2.71 -18.38
C GLU A 111 -4.44 2.57 -16.95
N ALA A 112 -3.19 2.15 -16.77
CA ALA A 112 -2.61 1.93 -15.45
C ALA A 112 -1.17 2.39 -15.39
N GLY A 113 -0.82 2.99 -14.25
CA GLY A 113 0.54 3.34 -13.89
C GLY A 113 0.91 2.66 -12.58
N TYR A 114 2.20 2.38 -12.41
CA TYR A 114 2.70 1.57 -11.28
C TYR A 114 3.77 2.31 -10.53
N CYS A 115 3.63 2.30 -9.21
CA CYS A 115 4.61 2.84 -8.28
C CYS A 115 4.99 1.79 -7.25
N MET A 116 6.15 1.95 -6.64
CA MET A 116 6.59 1.11 -5.54
C MET A 116 6.81 1.99 -4.32
N ASP A 117 6.22 1.60 -3.19
CA ASP A 117 6.45 2.33 -1.94
C ASP A 117 7.85 2.07 -1.37
N THR A 118 8.19 2.71 -0.26
CA THR A 118 9.54 2.61 0.32
C THR A 118 9.82 1.25 0.96
N ASP A 119 8.80 0.42 1.15
CA ASP A 119 8.94 -0.95 1.65
C ASP A 119 8.90 -2.01 0.54
N GLY A 120 8.72 -1.59 -0.71
CA GLY A 120 8.70 -2.50 -1.85
C GLY A 120 7.32 -3.03 -2.22
N HIS A 121 6.25 -2.43 -1.72
CA HIS A 121 4.89 -2.79 -2.15
C HIS A 121 4.53 -2.09 -3.45
N LEU A 122 3.92 -2.83 -4.37
CA LEU A 122 3.45 -2.27 -5.64
C LEU A 122 2.07 -1.64 -5.48
N LEU A 123 1.94 -0.45 -6.05
CA LEU A 123 0.68 0.28 -6.14
C LEU A 123 0.38 0.53 -7.62
N ALA A 124 -0.82 0.18 -8.05
CA ALA A 124 -1.30 0.51 -9.38
C ALA A 124 -2.46 1.50 -9.26
N PHE A 125 -2.40 2.56 -10.04
CA PHE A 125 -3.50 3.52 -10.17
C PHE A 125 -4.01 3.43 -11.60
N ALA A 126 -5.29 3.14 -11.75
CA ALA A 126 -5.87 2.78 -13.03
C ALA A 126 -7.23 3.45 -13.28
N LYS A 127 -7.59 3.44 -14.53
CA LYS A 127 -8.87 3.97 -14.99
C LYS A 127 -9.45 3.11 -16.11
#